data_015976d2e985b26007ab6af684192a39
#
_entry.id   015976d2e985b26007ab6af684192a39
#
_cell.length_a   1.000
_cell.length_b   1.000
_cell.length_c   1.000
_cell.angle_alpha   90.00
_cell.angle_beta   90.00
_cell.angle_gamma   90.00
#
_symmetry.space_group_name_H-M   'P 1'
#
loop_
_entity.id
_entity.type
_entity.pdbx_description
1 polymer ?
#
loop_
_entity_poly.entity_id
_entity_poly.type
_entity_poly.pdbx_seq_one_letter_code
_entity_poly.pdbx_strand_id
1 'polypeptide(L)'
;MSLVPYMLDLTLIFVNACREKAQTNELFQLDKVATRYAIDIIGKVAMDTDFNSQIRPHPIVETFRRQITLLPTTSIGPFDDLNVLRPFQLWWNTRKLNSLIGKEVDREIDARTSTAQAQTNGHANKSVSFKERRRSILDLALDAYEKENPASATQKTAFSAAFRRTLVDSLKTFIFAGHDTTSATISYTMYLLHLHPNVYKRVAEEIDSVFGTDCTPEQIAAGIRSQPHSINKLEYLNAVIKETLRLFPPASTLRALSDEDGSSKNVFITDPKSGRSYPIRGFDAWPIAHMIHRNEAYFPEPVKFIPERFLQSETPFPDAKLFTPAGKDAWRPFEKGPRNCIGQELAMMESRILLACVVKEVDFTAEYDGKKIDSWTPIETVDEYADGIPGTKRRTIEGHAAYQVLSGAANPAGAMPGRLRLRSTI
;
A
#
# COMPACT_ATOMS: atom_id res chain seq x y z
N MET A 1 -6.78 -16.09 1.85
CA MET A 1 -7.01 -16.91 0.62
C MET A 1 -8.38 -16.68 -0.01
N SER A 2 -9.47 -16.41 0.73
CA SER A 2 -10.81 -16.12 0.14
C SER A 2 -10.87 -14.91 -0.80
N LEU A 3 -9.97 -13.95 -0.66
CA LEU A 3 -9.87 -12.75 -1.50
C LEU A 3 -9.08 -12.96 -2.80
N VAL A 4 -8.30 -14.03 -2.90
CA VAL A 4 -7.41 -14.28 -4.05
C VAL A 4 -8.16 -14.26 -5.39
N PRO A 5 -9.32 -14.94 -5.56
CA PRO A 5 -10.03 -14.89 -6.83
C PRO A 5 -10.41 -13.48 -7.28
N TYR A 6 -10.82 -12.62 -6.33
CA TYR A 6 -11.16 -11.25 -6.62
C TYR A 6 -9.93 -10.39 -6.99
N MET A 7 -8.82 -10.58 -6.27
CA MET A 7 -7.55 -9.93 -6.61
C MET A 7 -7.08 -10.29 -8.00
N LEU A 8 -7.23 -11.55 -8.41
CA LEU A 8 -6.87 -12.02 -9.75
C LEU A 8 -7.71 -11.34 -10.83
N ASP A 9 -9.02 -11.21 -10.62
CA ASP A 9 -9.90 -10.52 -11.56
C ASP A 9 -9.46 -9.05 -11.75
N LEU A 10 -9.16 -8.34 -10.65
CA LEU A 10 -8.65 -6.96 -10.69
C LEU A 10 -7.24 -6.88 -11.32
N THR A 11 -6.40 -7.89 -11.08
CA THR A 11 -5.07 -7.99 -11.70
C THR A 11 -5.16 -8.09 -13.21
N LEU A 12 -6.07 -8.90 -13.74
CA LEU A 12 -6.27 -9.02 -15.19
C LEU A 12 -6.80 -7.72 -15.82
N ILE A 13 -7.64 -6.97 -15.10
CA ILE A 13 -8.06 -5.62 -15.53
C ILE A 13 -6.85 -4.69 -15.61
N PHE A 14 -5.97 -4.72 -14.60
CA PHE A 14 -4.75 -3.92 -14.60
C PHE A 14 -3.82 -4.30 -15.77
N VAL A 15 -3.60 -5.60 -16.00
CA VAL A 15 -2.78 -6.09 -17.12
C VAL A 15 -3.32 -5.61 -18.46
N ASN A 16 -4.65 -5.68 -18.66
CA ASN A 16 -5.28 -5.19 -19.90
C ASN A 16 -5.07 -3.69 -20.08
N ALA A 17 -5.21 -2.89 -19.00
CA ALA A 17 -4.90 -1.46 -19.07
C ALA A 17 -3.42 -1.20 -19.42
N CYS A 18 -2.49 -2.04 -18.93
CA CYS A 18 -1.07 -1.98 -19.31
C CYS A 18 -0.86 -2.34 -20.79
N ARG A 19 -1.56 -3.35 -21.31
CA ARG A 19 -1.52 -3.72 -22.75
C ARG A 19 -1.95 -2.56 -23.65
N GLU A 20 -3.06 -1.91 -23.34
CA GLU A 20 -3.56 -0.75 -24.07
C GLU A 20 -2.51 0.38 -24.10
N LYS A 21 -1.92 0.69 -22.94
CA LYS A 21 -0.87 1.73 -22.84
C LYS A 21 0.41 1.37 -23.59
N ALA A 22 0.78 0.09 -23.60
CA ALA A 22 1.93 -0.39 -24.35
C ALA A 22 1.70 -0.29 -25.85
N GLN A 23 0.48 -0.58 -26.34
CA GLN A 23 0.12 -0.46 -27.77
C GLN A 23 0.13 0.99 -28.24
N THR A 24 -0.36 1.93 -27.43
CA THR A 24 -0.38 3.35 -27.77
C THR A 24 0.97 4.05 -27.53
N ASN A 25 1.88 3.40 -26.79
CA ASN A 25 3.16 3.98 -26.35
C ASN A 25 2.98 5.37 -25.71
N GLU A 26 1.84 5.61 -25.05
CA GLU A 26 1.56 6.89 -24.38
C GLU A 26 2.39 7.07 -23.13
N LEU A 27 2.76 8.33 -22.85
CA LEU A 27 3.31 8.70 -21.55
C LEU A 27 2.18 8.73 -20.53
N PHE A 28 2.31 7.94 -19.46
CA PHE A 28 1.30 7.87 -18.40
C PHE A 28 1.93 7.88 -17.01
N GLN A 29 1.13 7.97 -15.98
CA GLN A 29 1.58 7.98 -14.58
C GLN A 29 1.27 6.62 -13.95
N LEU A 30 2.31 5.80 -13.77
CA LEU A 30 2.19 4.42 -13.28
C LEU A 30 1.50 4.36 -11.92
N ASP A 31 1.89 5.22 -10.99
CA ASP A 31 1.35 5.22 -9.63
C ASP A 31 -0.16 5.51 -9.60
N LYS A 32 -0.68 6.33 -10.52
CA LYS A 32 -2.13 6.55 -10.64
C LYS A 32 -2.91 5.32 -11.09
N VAL A 33 -2.30 4.47 -11.93
CA VAL A 33 -2.93 3.22 -12.37
C VAL A 33 -2.87 2.19 -11.23
N ALA A 34 -1.72 2.09 -10.56
CA ALA A 34 -1.54 1.23 -9.39
C ALA A 34 -2.47 1.62 -8.23
N THR A 35 -2.68 2.93 -8.00
CA THR A 35 -3.63 3.44 -7.00
C THR A 35 -5.06 2.94 -7.26
N ARG A 36 -5.52 2.93 -8.53
CA ARG A 36 -6.85 2.42 -8.87
C ARG A 36 -7.00 0.93 -8.60
N TYR A 37 -5.96 0.16 -8.86
CA TYR A 37 -5.94 -1.26 -8.52
C TYR A 37 -6.03 -1.48 -7.01
N ALA A 38 -5.15 -0.84 -6.24
CA ALA A 38 -5.10 -1.02 -4.80
C ALA A 38 -6.39 -0.53 -4.08
N ILE A 39 -6.98 0.59 -4.56
CA ILE A 39 -8.22 1.10 -3.96
C ILE A 39 -9.44 0.20 -4.25
N ASP A 40 -9.47 -0.49 -5.40
CA ASP A 40 -10.50 -1.48 -5.69
C ASP A 40 -10.40 -2.68 -4.75
N ILE A 41 -9.18 -3.14 -4.44
CA ILE A 41 -8.96 -4.22 -3.47
C ILE A 41 -9.37 -3.80 -2.07
N ILE A 42 -8.89 -2.65 -1.59
CA ILE A 42 -9.20 -2.24 -0.20
C ILE A 42 -10.67 -1.91 -0.02
N GLY A 43 -11.37 -1.43 -1.06
CA GLY A 43 -12.81 -1.24 -1.04
C GLY A 43 -13.56 -2.54 -0.78
N LYS A 44 -13.16 -3.61 -1.45
CA LYS A 44 -13.71 -4.96 -1.24
C LYS A 44 -13.39 -5.51 0.14
N VAL A 45 -12.14 -5.37 0.58
CA VAL A 45 -11.69 -5.84 1.90
C VAL A 45 -12.38 -5.08 3.03
N ALA A 46 -12.50 -3.76 2.91
CA ALA A 46 -13.04 -2.93 3.97
C ALA A 46 -14.56 -2.97 4.07
N MET A 47 -15.28 -2.98 2.92
CA MET A 47 -16.72 -2.74 2.89
C MET A 47 -17.49 -3.73 2.01
N ASP A 48 -16.86 -4.75 1.44
CA ASP A 48 -17.43 -5.63 0.40
C ASP A 48 -18.04 -4.85 -0.78
N THR A 49 -17.46 -3.68 -1.11
CA THR A 49 -17.92 -2.81 -2.17
C THR A 49 -17.02 -2.86 -3.39
N ASP A 50 -17.60 -3.05 -4.57
CA ASP A 50 -16.88 -3.06 -5.84
C ASP A 50 -16.78 -1.64 -6.40
N PHE A 51 -15.64 -0.96 -6.18
CA PHE A 51 -15.45 0.41 -6.67
C PHE A 51 -15.30 0.47 -8.20
N ASN A 52 -14.69 -0.56 -8.80
CA ASN A 52 -14.40 -0.63 -10.24
C ASN A 52 -13.68 0.63 -10.77
N SER A 53 -12.81 1.21 -9.94
CA SER A 53 -12.17 2.50 -10.23
C SER A 53 -11.14 2.39 -11.36
N GLN A 54 -10.69 1.21 -11.68
CA GLN A 54 -9.84 0.93 -12.85
C GLN A 54 -10.61 1.14 -14.18
N ILE A 55 -11.93 0.95 -14.17
CA ILE A 55 -12.79 1.00 -15.36
C ILE A 55 -13.53 2.33 -15.45
N ARG A 56 -14.07 2.83 -14.33
CA ARG A 56 -14.90 4.04 -14.28
C ARG A 56 -14.72 4.81 -12.98
N PRO A 57 -14.94 6.13 -12.99
CA PRO A 57 -14.92 6.91 -11.75
C PRO A 57 -15.94 6.41 -10.72
N HIS A 58 -15.54 6.32 -9.46
CA HIS A 58 -16.43 5.97 -8.35
C HIS A 58 -16.53 7.13 -7.35
N PRO A 59 -17.75 7.50 -6.88
CA PRO A 59 -17.96 8.70 -6.04
C PRO A 59 -17.13 8.71 -4.75
N ILE A 60 -16.97 7.57 -4.06
CA ILE A 60 -16.15 7.46 -2.85
C ILE A 60 -14.69 7.72 -3.21
N VAL A 61 -14.18 7.07 -4.26
CA VAL A 61 -12.78 7.17 -4.70
C VAL A 61 -12.43 8.61 -5.08
N GLU A 62 -13.26 9.26 -5.92
CA GLU A 62 -13.02 10.64 -6.35
C GLU A 62 -13.09 11.64 -5.18
N THR A 63 -14.06 11.44 -4.27
CA THR A 63 -14.19 12.30 -3.09
C THR A 63 -13.01 12.09 -2.14
N PHE A 64 -12.53 10.83 -2.02
CA PHE A 64 -11.38 10.49 -1.20
C PHE A 64 -10.09 11.09 -1.77
N ARG A 65 -9.83 10.98 -3.06
CA ARG A 65 -8.67 11.58 -3.72
C ARG A 65 -8.67 13.10 -3.53
N ARG A 66 -9.84 13.76 -3.70
CA ARG A 66 -9.99 15.18 -3.40
C ARG A 66 -9.68 15.51 -1.93
N GLN A 67 -10.05 14.63 -1.00
CA GLN A 67 -9.72 14.80 0.43
C GLN A 67 -8.21 14.90 0.63
N ILE A 68 -7.43 13.99 0.03
CA ILE A 68 -5.97 13.98 0.14
C ILE A 68 -5.37 15.27 -0.42
N THR A 69 -5.82 15.75 -1.58
CA THR A 69 -5.31 17.00 -2.17
C THR A 69 -5.64 18.26 -1.35
N LEU A 70 -6.64 18.18 -0.48
CA LEU A 70 -7.02 19.28 0.42
C LEU A 70 -6.27 19.24 1.75
N LEU A 71 -5.60 18.14 2.10
CA LEU A 71 -4.79 18.06 3.32
C LEU A 71 -3.52 18.94 3.18
N PRO A 72 -3.06 19.54 4.27
CA PRO A 72 -1.76 20.23 4.26
C PRO A 72 -0.66 19.23 3.91
N THR A 73 0.09 19.49 2.87
CA THR A 73 1.29 18.72 2.53
C THR A 73 2.52 19.42 3.09
N THR A 74 3.57 18.66 3.39
CA THR A 74 4.85 19.23 3.87
C THR A 74 5.64 19.97 2.80
N SER A 75 5.28 19.82 1.53
CA SER A 75 5.82 20.62 0.42
C SER A 75 5.01 21.90 0.28
N ILE A 76 5.10 22.76 1.27
CA ILE A 76 4.43 24.07 1.25
C ILE A 76 5.30 25.02 0.43
N GLY A 77 4.88 25.31 -0.79
CA GLY A 77 5.32 26.54 -1.45
C GLY A 77 4.77 27.75 -0.68
N PRO A 78 5.47 28.90 -0.67
CA PRO A 78 5.06 30.09 0.09
C PRO A 78 3.67 30.62 -0.27
N PHE A 79 3.04 30.09 -1.32
CA PHE A 79 1.70 30.45 -1.80
C PHE A 79 0.61 29.39 -1.55
N ASP A 80 0.97 28.18 -1.10
CA ASP A 80 -0.02 27.13 -0.85
C ASP A 80 -0.93 27.43 0.36
N ASP A 81 -0.47 28.27 1.29
CA ASP A 81 -1.26 28.74 2.43
C ASP A 81 -2.27 29.84 2.08
N LEU A 82 -2.22 30.40 0.86
CA LEU A 82 -3.12 31.49 0.44
C LEU A 82 -4.53 31.01 0.03
N ASN A 83 -4.81 29.71 0.04
CA ASN A 83 -6.17 29.20 -0.22
C ASN A 83 -7.07 29.36 1.00
N VAL A 84 -7.56 30.57 1.24
CA VAL A 84 -8.49 30.91 2.34
C VAL A 84 -9.78 30.09 2.32
N LEU A 85 -10.15 29.50 1.18
CA LEU A 85 -11.33 28.64 1.05
C LEU A 85 -11.05 27.17 1.40
N ARG A 86 -9.79 26.79 1.57
CA ARG A 86 -9.37 25.41 1.87
C ARG A 86 -10.06 24.79 3.09
N PRO A 87 -10.19 25.44 4.25
CA PRO A 87 -10.90 24.87 5.39
C PRO A 87 -12.37 24.55 5.08
N PHE A 88 -13.04 25.43 4.34
CA PHE A 88 -14.43 25.23 3.90
C PHE A 88 -14.55 24.07 2.89
N GLN A 89 -13.64 24.03 1.90
CA GLN A 89 -13.59 22.94 0.92
C GLN A 89 -13.32 21.59 1.61
N LEU A 90 -12.40 21.54 2.58
CA LEU A 90 -12.08 20.37 3.37
C LEU A 90 -13.30 19.91 4.19
N TRP A 91 -13.96 20.84 4.89
CA TRP A 91 -15.16 20.55 5.67
C TRP A 91 -16.29 19.99 4.80
N TRP A 92 -16.56 20.62 3.66
CA TRP A 92 -17.59 20.15 2.72
C TRP A 92 -17.28 18.79 2.15
N ASN A 93 -16.03 18.58 1.71
CA ASN A 93 -15.59 17.30 1.16
C ASN A 93 -15.65 16.18 2.21
N THR A 94 -15.25 16.47 3.45
CA THR A 94 -15.34 15.52 4.58
C THR A 94 -16.79 15.12 4.84
N ARG A 95 -17.75 16.06 4.85
CA ARG A 95 -19.18 15.74 4.99
C ARG A 95 -19.68 14.86 3.86
N LYS A 96 -19.28 15.16 2.62
CA LYS A 96 -19.64 14.35 1.46
C LYS A 96 -19.09 12.93 1.57
N LEU A 97 -17.82 12.79 1.92
CA LEU A 97 -17.16 11.49 2.10
C LEU A 97 -17.82 10.67 3.22
N ASN A 98 -18.07 11.29 4.36
CA ASN A 98 -18.76 10.66 5.49
C ASN A 98 -20.17 10.19 5.10
N SER A 99 -20.90 10.99 4.32
CA SER A 99 -22.22 10.61 3.82
C SER A 99 -22.16 9.42 2.86
N LEU A 100 -21.18 9.39 1.95
CA LEU A 100 -21.03 8.30 0.99
C LEU A 100 -20.67 6.97 1.68
N ILE A 101 -19.68 6.98 2.56
CA ILE A 101 -19.30 5.79 3.34
C ILE A 101 -20.40 5.39 4.31
N GLY A 102 -21.05 6.37 4.95
CA GLY A 102 -22.18 6.12 5.85
C GLY A 102 -23.35 5.41 5.16
N LYS A 103 -23.62 5.69 3.89
CA LYS A 103 -24.64 4.98 3.11
C LYS A 103 -24.29 3.50 2.90
N GLU A 104 -23.01 3.17 2.70
CA GLU A 104 -22.55 1.78 2.58
C GLU A 104 -22.73 1.05 3.92
N VAL A 105 -22.36 1.70 5.04
CA VAL A 105 -22.57 1.17 6.40
C VAL A 105 -24.07 0.94 6.64
N ASP A 106 -24.92 1.91 6.30
CA ASP A 106 -26.38 1.79 6.47
C ASP A 106 -26.96 0.67 5.62
N ARG A 107 -26.51 0.53 4.38
CA ARG A 107 -26.92 -0.55 3.49
C ARG A 107 -26.63 -1.93 4.10
N GLU A 108 -25.45 -2.12 4.67
CA GLU A 108 -25.08 -3.40 5.28
C GLU A 108 -25.87 -3.65 6.58
N ILE A 109 -26.07 -2.63 7.41
CA ILE A 109 -26.94 -2.74 8.60
C ILE A 109 -28.38 -3.11 8.21
N ASP A 110 -28.95 -2.47 7.18
CA ASP A 110 -30.30 -2.75 6.70
C ASP A 110 -30.42 -4.18 6.15
N ALA A 111 -29.44 -4.65 5.39
CA ALA A 111 -29.42 -6.01 4.88
C ALA A 111 -29.39 -7.07 6.00
N ARG A 112 -28.59 -6.85 7.05
CA ARG A 112 -28.47 -7.73 8.21
C ARG A 112 -29.77 -7.78 9.03
N THR A 113 -30.30 -6.61 9.38
CA THR A 113 -31.52 -6.52 10.19
C THR A 113 -32.72 -7.13 9.47
N SER A 114 -32.85 -6.91 8.16
CA SER A 114 -33.92 -7.51 7.35
C SER A 114 -33.81 -9.05 7.29
N THR A 115 -32.59 -9.58 7.16
CA THR A 115 -32.34 -11.02 7.14
C THR A 115 -32.68 -11.66 8.48
N ALA A 116 -32.28 -11.03 9.59
CA ALA A 116 -32.57 -11.53 10.95
C ALA A 116 -34.06 -11.52 11.24
N GLN A 117 -34.79 -10.46 10.83
CA GLN A 117 -36.26 -10.39 10.96
C GLN A 117 -36.99 -11.45 10.15
N ALA A 118 -36.52 -11.73 8.90
CA ALA A 118 -37.09 -12.79 8.07
C ALA A 118 -36.92 -14.17 8.67
N GLN A 119 -35.79 -14.44 9.34
CA GLN A 119 -35.52 -15.69 10.05
C GLN A 119 -36.42 -15.85 11.28
N THR A 120 -36.68 -14.78 12.01
CA THR A 120 -37.57 -14.81 13.20
C THR A 120 -39.04 -15.05 12.79
N ASN A 121 -39.44 -14.58 11.61
CA ASN A 121 -40.81 -14.69 11.11
C ASN A 121 -41.13 -15.98 10.31
N GLY A 122 -40.18 -16.97 10.29
CA GLY A 122 -40.41 -18.27 9.69
C GLY A 122 -40.41 -18.30 8.13
N HIS A 123 -40.05 -17.20 7.47
CA HIS A 123 -40.02 -17.07 6.01
C HIS A 123 -38.62 -17.27 5.40
N ALA A 124 -37.80 -18.10 6.05
CA ALA A 124 -36.46 -18.40 5.57
C ALA A 124 -36.47 -19.24 4.30
N ASN A 125 -36.52 -18.59 3.13
CA ASN A 125 -35.96 -19.19 1.92
C ASN A 125 -34.45 -19.45 2.19
N LYS A 126 -33.94 -20.63 1.81
CA LYS A 126 -32.52 -21.01 1.89
C LYS A 126 -31.66 -20.09 1.00
N SER A 127 -31.62 -18.78 1.32
CA SER A 127 -30.62 -17.89 0.78
C SER A 127 -29.29 -18.23 1.46
N VAL A 128 -28.23 -18.30 0.69
CA VAL A 128 -26.84 -18.58 1.03
C VAL A 128 -26.56 -18.19 2.49
N SER A 129 -26.22 -19.19 3.31
CA SER A 129 -25.91 -18.99 4.73
C SER A 129 -24.94 -17.83 4.89
N PHE A 130 -25.25 -16.89 5.75
CA PHE A 130 -24.37 -15.75 6.13
C PHE A 130 -22.95 -16.21 6.49
N LYS A 131 -22.78 -17.50 6.88
CA LYS A 131 -21.48 -18.13 7.19
C LYS A 131 -20.57 -18.36 5.98
N GLU A 132 -21.12 -18.37 4.75
CA GLU A 132 -20.35 -18.59 3.51
C GLU A 132 -19.96 -17.28 2.81
N ARG A 133 -20.47 -16.13 3.27
CA ARG A 133 -20.12 -14.82 2.73
C ARG A 133 -18.71 -14.44 3.18
N ARG A 134 -17.93 -13.88 2.28
CA ARG A 134 -16.65 -13.24 2.64
C ARG A 134 -16.92 -12.15 3.67
N ARG A 135 -16.14 -12.14 4.75
CA ARG A 135 -16.28 -11.14 5.79
C ARG A 135 -15.38 -9.96 5.51
N SER A 136 -15.97 -8.81 5.22
CA SER A 136 -15.29 -7.52 5.17
C SER A 136 -14.92 -7.04 6.57
N ILE A 137 -14.10 -5.99 6.66
CA ILE A 137 -13.82 -5.32 7.94
C ILE A 137 -15.11 -4.76 8.53
N LEU A 138 -15.99 -4.21 7.68
CA LEU A 138 -17.32 -3.74 8.08
C LEU A 138 -18.13 -4.87 8.72
N ASP A 139 -18.17 -6.05 8.09
CA ASP A 139 -18.87 -7.22 8.63
C ASP A 139 -18.36 -7.61 10.02
N LEU A 140 -17.03 -7.69 10.16
CA LEU A 140 -16.40 -8.07 11.44
C LEU A 140 -16.72 -7.05 12.55
N ALA A 141 -16.73 -5.76 12.22
CA ALA A 141 -17.04 -4.72 13.17
C ALA A 141 -18.52 -4.77 13.61
N LEU A 142 -19.44 -5.03 12.67
CA LEU A 142 -20.86 -5.21 12.96
C LEU A 142 -21.10 -6.46 13.82
N ASP A 143 -20.46 -7.60 13.47
CA ASP A 143 -20.54 -8.84 14.25
C ASP A 143 -20.07 -8.63 15.70
N ALA A 144 -18.97 -7.90 15.89
CA ALA A 144 -18.45 -7.59 17.23
C ALA A 144 -19.44 -6.73 18.03
N TYR A 145 -20.00 -5.71 17.39
CA TYR A 145 -20.98 -4.83 18.02
C TYR A 145 -22.29 -5.57 18.38
N GLU A 146 -22.81 -6.40 17.48
CA GLU A 146 -24.02 -7.19 17.68
C GLU A 146 -23.85 -8.20 18.83
N LYS A 147 -22.66 -8.77 18.97
CA LYS A 147 -22.34 -9.69 20.09
C LYS A 147 -22.40 -9.00 21.46
N GLU A 148 -21.97 -7.74 21.52
CA GLU A 148 -22.02 -6.94 22.76
C GLU A 148 -23.40 -6.30 22.97
N ASN A 149 -24.17 -6.09 21.89
CA ASN A 149 -25.47 -5.42 21.90
C ASN A 149 -26.50 -6.25 21.13
N PRO A 150 -27.03 -7.35 21.68
CA PRO A 150 -27.89 -8.32 20.97
C PRO A 150 -29.14 -7.70 20.32
N ALA A 151 -29.70 -6.62 20.86
CA ALA A 151 -30.84 -5.92 20.26
C ALA A 151 -30.52 -5.33 18.86
N SER A 152 -29.24 -5.05 18.57
CA SER A 152 -28.84 -4.50 17.27
C SER A 152 -28.96 -5.50 16.13
N ALA A 153 -28.97 -6.79 16.41
CA ALA A 153 -29.16 -7.80 15.38
C ALA A 153 -30.52 -7.73 14.69
N THR A 154 -31.56 -7.26 15.39
CA THR A 154 -32.93 -7.15 14.86
C THR A 154 -33.45 -5.72 14.72
N GLN A 155 -32.75 -4.75 15.28
CA GLN A 155 -33.19 -3.35 15.33
C GLN A 155 -32.07 -2.40 14.89
N LYS A 156 -32.24 -1.78 13.73
CA LYS A 156 -31.31 -0.76 13.20
C LYS A 156 -31.06 0.39 14.19
N THR A 157 -32.07 0.80 14.93
CA THR A 157 -32.00 1.89 15.93
C THR A 157 -31.12 1.57 17.13
N ALA A 158 -30.78 0.30 17.35
CA ALA A 158 -29.87 -0.12 18.42
C ALA A 158 -28.40 0.17 18.11
N PHE A 159 -28.03 0.45 16.86
CA PHE A 159 -26.69 0.92 16.53
C PHE A 159 -26.51 2.39 16.93
N SER A 160 -25.67 2.64 17.90
CA SER A 160 -25.46 4.00 18.42
C SER A 160 -24.82 4.92 17.35
N ALA A 161 -25.18 6.21 17.40
CA ALA A 161 -24.59 7.20 16.49
C ALA A 161 -23.05 7.33 16.68
N ALA A 162 -22.55 7.10 17.89
CA ALA A 162 -21.12 7.10 18.20
C ALA A 162 -20.42 5.92 17.49
N PHE A 163 -20.97 4.71 17.60
CA PHE A 163 -20.42 3.53 16.92
C PHE A 163 -20.36 3.74 15.40
N ARG A 164 -21.49 4.19 14.80
CA ARG A 164 -21.54 4.46 13.34
C ARG A 164 -20.49 5.48 12.91
N ARG A 165 -20.27 6.55 13.70
CA ARG A 165 -19.23 7.54 13.39
C ARG A 165 -17.85 6.92 13.45
N THR A 166 -17.54 6.19 14.52
CA THR A 166 -16.25 5.48 14.67
C THR A 166 -16.01 4.51 13.53
N LEU A 167 -17.05 3.79 13.10
CA LEU A 167 -16.97 2.84 11.99
C LEU A 167 -16.65 3.54 10.67
N VAL A 168 -17.34 4.65 10.35
CA VAL A 168 -17.06 5.46 9.15
C VAL A 168 -15.64 6.00 9.19
N ASP A 169 -15.15 6.48 10.33
CA ASP A 169 -13.78 6.99 10.48
C ASP A 169 -12.73 5.87 10.32
N SER A 170 -13.01 4.68 10.86
CA SER A 170 -12.15 3.51 10.69
C SER A 170 -12.08 3.06 9.23
N LEU A 171 -13.23 2.98 8.53
CA LEU A 171 -13.26 2.61 7.11
C LEU A 171 -12.48 3.60 6.23
N LYS A 172 -12.58 4.91 6.51
CA LYS A 172 -11.74 5.92 5.83
C LYS A 172 -10.25 5.64 6.04
N THR A 173 -9.87 5.28 7.26
CA THR A 173 -8.49 4.96 7.60
C THR A 173 -8.00 3.73 6.83
N PHE A 174 -8.80 2.66 6.74
CA PHE A 174 -8.46 1.47 5.96
C PHE A 174 -8.33 1.77 4.47
N ILE A 175 -9.27 2.54 3.91
CA ILE A 175 -9.20 2.94 2.49
C ILE A 175 -7.92 3.75 2.25
N PHE A 176 -7.60 4.73 3.12
CA PHE A 176 -6.40 5.54 3.01
C PHE A 176 -5.12 4.70 3.07
N ALA A 177 -4.98 3.91 4.14
CA ALA A 177 -3.76 3.16 4.39
C ALA A 177 -3.50 2.08 3.34
N GLY A 178 -4.58 1.45 2.81
CA GLY A 178 -4.47 0.29 1.93
C GLY A 178 -4.14 0.61 0.48
N HIS A 179 -4.53 1.78 -0.05
CA HIS A 179 -4.32 2.03 -1.47
C HIS A 179 -3.01 2.76 -1.78
N ASP A 180 -2.66 3.77 -1.01
CA ASP A 180 -1.58 4.70 -1.33
C ASP A 180 -0.20 4.05 -1.10
N THR A 181 -0.05 3.27 -0.03
CA THR A 181 1.19 2.57 0.29
C THR A 181 1.48 1.40 -0.66
N THR A 182 0.46 0.66 -1.05
CA THR A 182 0.59 -0.48 -1.97
C THR A 182 0.88 0.00 -3.39
N SER A 183 0.22 1.07 -3.87
CA SER A 183 0.50 1.62 -5.19
C SER A 183 1.94 2.11 -5.32
N ALA A 184 2.46 2.81 -4.31
CA ALA A 184 3.85 3.23 -4.27
C ALA A 184 4.81 2.01 -4.32
N THR A 185 4.52 0.95 -3.56
CA THR A 185 5.32 -0.28 -3.54
C THR A 185 5.36 -0.94 -4.93
N ILE A 186 4.22 -1.08 -5.59
CA ILE A 186 4.12 -1.64 -6.94
C ILE A 186 4.91 -0.80 -7.93
N SER A 187 4.72 0.52 -7.89
CA SER A 187 5.36 1.46 -8.81
C SER A 187 6.88 1.44 -8.68
N TYR A 188 7.40 1.48 -7.46
CA TYR A 188 8.83 1.37 -7.22
C TYR A 188 9.39 0.00 -7.55
N THR A 189 8.63 -1.09 -7.36
CA THR A 189 9.10 -2.42 -7.74
C THR A 189 9.26 -2.53 -9.27
N MET A 190 8.28 -2.04 -10.04
CA MET A 190 8.39 -2.02 -11.51
C MET A 190 9.55 -1.14 -11.98
N TYR A 191 9.75 0.02 -11.36
CA TYR A 191 10.87 0.91 -11.63
C TYR A 191 12.23 0.24 -11.37
N LEU A 192 12.38 -0.39 -10.21
CA LEU A 192 13.64 -1.07 -9.86
C LEU A 192 13.90 -2.30 -10.73
N LEU A 193 12.89 -3.05 -11.09
CA LEU A 193 13.02 -4.18 -12.01
C LEU A 193 13.51 -3.73 -13.40
N HIS A 194 13.02 -2.58 -13.89
CA HIS A 194 13.51 -2.01 -15.14
C HIS A 194 15.00 -1.63 -15.06
N LEU A 195 15.42 -1.02 -13.96
CA LEU A 195 16.81 -0.60 -13.76
C LEU A 195 17.79 -1.76 -13.50
N HIS A 196 17.28 -2.96 -13.17
CA HIS A 196 18.08 -4.13 -12.84
C HIS A 196 17.68 -5.36 -13.68
N PRO A 197 18.08 -5.42 -14.97
CA PRO A 197 17.65 -6.48 -15.89
C PRO A 197 17.97 -7.90 -15.41
N ASN A 198 19.08 -8.08 -14.67
CA ASN A 198 19.44 -9.40 -14.11
C ASN A 198 18.44 -9.85 -13.03
N VAL A 199 18.01 -8.92 -12.16
CA VAL A 199 16.97 -9.19 -11.16
C VAL A 199 15.65 -9.50 -11.84
N TYR A 200 15.29 -8.70 -12.86
CA TYR A 200 14.11 -8.91 -13.66
C TYR A 200 14.07 -10.31 -14.29
N LYS A 201 15.17 -10.71 -14.98
CA LYS A 201 15.31 -12.02 -15.58
C LYS A 201 15.08 -13.14 -14.58
N ARG A 202 15.70 -13.04 -13.40
CA ARG A 202 15.55 -14.03 -12.34
C ARG A 202 14.12 -14.13 -11.81
N VAL A 203 13.41 -13.00 -11.68
CA VAL A 203 11.98 -13.01 -11.32
C VAL A 203 11.16 -13.73 -12.39
N ALA A 204 11.41 -13.45 -13.67
CA ALA A 204 10.71 -14.11 -14.77
C ALA A 204 10.96 -15.64 -14.78
N GLU A 205 12.21 -16.06 -14.58
CA GLU A 205 12.60 -17.48 -14.47
C GLU A 205 11.92 -18.17 -13.26
N GLU A 206 11.80 -17.49 -12.11
CA GLU A 206 11.07 -18.01 -10.97
C GLU A 206 9.58 -18.20 -11.28
N ILE A 207 8.95 -17.23 -11.93
CA ILE A 207 7.54 -17.31 -12.36
C ILE A 207 7.35 -18.51 -13.30
N ASP A 208 8.25 -18.67 -14.28
CA ASP A 208 8.23 -19.80 -15.22
C ASP A 208 8.38 -21.14 -14.52
N SER A 209 9.22 -21.22 -13.49
CA SER A 209 9.41 -22.45 -12.71
C SER A 209 8.15 -22.89 -11.95
N VAL A 210 7.31 -21.91 -11.57
CA VAL A 210 6.09 -22.17 -10.78
C VAL A 210 4.86 -22.39 -11.65
N PHE A 211 4.73 -21.64 -12.75
CA PHE A 211 3.50 -21.60 -13.56
C PHE A 211 3.68 -22.17 -14.98
N GLY A 212 4.90 -22.49 -15.38
CA GLY A 212 5.25 -22.97 -16.71
C GLY A 212 5.94 -21.91 -17.56
N THR A 213 6.82 -22.37 -18.46
CA THR A 213 7.54 -21.51 -19.38
C THR A 213 6.57 -20.78 -20.31
N ASP A 214 6.85 -19.50 -20.60
CA ASP A 214 6.04 -18.63 -21.47
C ASP A 214 4.55 -18.54 -21.07
N CYS A 215 4.25 -18.71 -19.77
CA CYS A 215 2.89 -18.57 -19.27
C CYS A 215 2.38 -17.14 -19.41
N THR A 216 1.14 -16.99 -19.88
CA THR A 216 0.45 -15.71 -19.94
C THR A 216 -0.07 -15.28 -18.56
N PRO A 217 -0.37 -13.98 -18.36
CA PRO A 217 -1.00 -13.50 -17.13
C PRO A 217 -2.30 -14.26 -16.77
N GLU A 218 -3.08 -14.66 -17.79
CA GLU A 218 -4.31 -15.44 -17.60
C GLU A 218 -4.01 -16.85 -17.10
N GLN A 219 -2.96 -17.49 -17.59
CA GLN A 219 -2.51 -18.82 -17.15
C GLN A 219 -1.95 -18.76 -15.72
N ILE A 220 -1.16 -17.72 -15.39
CA ILE A 220 -0.70 -17.47 -14.02
C ILE A 220 -1.90 -17.30 -13.09
N ALA A 221 -2.86 -16.46 -13.48
CA ALA A 221 -4.07 -16.23 -12.70
C ALA A 221 -4.89 -17.51 -12.50
N ALA A 222 -5.04 -18.36 -13.54
CA ALA A 222 -5.70 -19.66 -13.45
C ALA A 222 -4.94 -20.61 -12.51
N GLY A 223 -3.62 -20.66 -12.59
CA GLY A 223 -2.75 -21.44 -11.71
C GLY A 223 -2.91 -21.04 -10.24
N ILE A 224 -2.87 -19.74 -9.93
CA ILE A 224 -3.09 -19.23 -8.57
C ILE A 224 -4.53 -19.50 -8.11
N ARG A 225 -5.52 -19.36 -8.99
CA ARG A 225 -6.93 -19.64 -8.66
C ARG A 225 -7.16 -21.09 -8.28
N SER A 226 -6.51 -22.02 -8.98
CA SER A 226 -6.59 -23.45 -8.70
C SER A 226 -5.80 -23.84 -7.44
N GLN A 227 -4.65 -23.22 -7.23
CA GLN A 227 -3.75 -23.48 -6.10
C GLN A 227 -3.28 -22.15 -5.45
N PRO A 228 -4.10 -21.49 -4.60
CA PRO A 228 -3.78 -20.18 -4.05
C PRO A 228 -2.45 -20.09 -3.30
N HIS A 229 -1.96 -21.21 -2.75
CA HIS A 229 -0.67 -21.25 -2.06
C HIS A 229 0.54 -21.23 -3.01
N SER A 230 0.35 -21.42 -4.33
CA SER A 230 1.43 -21.35 -5.32
C SER A 230 2.16 -20.00 -5.30
N ILE A 231 1.46 -18.91 -4.97
CA ILE A 231 2.04 -17.57 -4.83
C ILE A 231 3.16 -17.52 -3.77
N ASN A 232 3.15 -18.42 -2.79
CA ASN A 232 4.18 -18.47 -1.75
C ASN A 232 5.49 -19.10 -2.24
N LYS A 233 5.49 -19.76 -3.41
CA LYS A 233 6.68 -20.29 -4.06
C LYS A 233 7.51 -19.20 -4.75
N LEU A 234 6.96 -18.00 -4.93
CA LEU A 234 7.67 -16.85 -5.51
C LEU A 234 8.52 -16.16 -4.42
N GLU A 235 9.58 -16.84 -3.98
CA GLU A 235 10.42 -16.38 -2.88
C GLU A 235 11.32 -15.23 -3.31
N TYR A 236 11.85 -15.29 -4.54
CA TYR A 236 12.70 -14.23 -5.07
C TYR A 236 11.89 -12.96 -5.37
N LEU A 237 10.72 -13.07 -5.96
CA LEU A 237 9.82 -11.93 -6.13
C LEU A 237 9.45 -11.30 -4.77
N ASN A 238 9.23 -12.13 -3.75
CA ASN A 238 8.97 -11.63 -2.40
C ASN A 238 10.21 -10.89 -1.83
N ALA A 239 11.43 -11.37 -2.10
CA ALA A 239 12.66 -10.70 -1.72
C ALA A 239 12.84 -9.36 -2.46
N VAL A 240 12.49 -9.31 -3.75
CA VAL A 240 12.45 -8.08 -4.57
C VAL A 240 11.51 -7.03 -3.95
N ILE A 241 10.29 -7.42 -3.57
CA ILE A 241 9.33 -6.50 -2.92
C ILE A 241 9.87 -6.02 -1.57
N LYS A 242 10.48 -6.90 -0.77
CA LYS A 242 11.09 -6.54 0.51
C LYS A 242 12.24 -5.54 0.35
N GLU A 243 13.08 -5.71 -0.66
CA GLU A 243 14.19 -4.80 -0.94
C GLU A 243 13.67 -3.45 -1.48
N THR A 244 12.63 -3.47 -2.30
CA THR A 244 11.93 -2.24 -2.71
C THR A 244 11.41 -1.47 -1.50
N LEU A 245 10.73 -2.13 -0.58
CA LEU A 245 10.22 -1.54 0.66
C LEU A 245 11.34 -1.05 1.60
N ARG A 246 12.53 -1.63 1.54
CA ARG A 246 13.69 -1.14 2.26
C ARG A 246 14.18 0.18 1.69
N LEU A 247 14.33 0.27 0.38
CA LEU A 247 14.82 1.46 -0.31
C LEU A 247 13.78 2.59 -0.32
N PHE A 248 12.51 2.25 -0.55
CA PHE A 248 11.41 3.20 -0.69
C PHE A 248 10.27 2.85 0.27
N PRO A 249 10.46 2.98 1.60
CA PRO A 249 9.39 2.73 2.58
C PRO A 249 8.28 3.77 2.41
N PRO A 250 7.03 3.35 2.13
CA PRO A 250 5.96 4.29 1.78
C PRO A 250 5.37 5.03 2.97
N ALA A 251 5.62 4.56 4.19
CA ALA A 251 5.08 5.17 5.40
C ALA A 251 6.05 5.07 6.57
N SER A 252 5.87 6.00 7.50
CA SER A 252 6.53 6.02 8.80
C SER A 252 5.57 6.64 9.81
N THR A 253 5.63 6.23 11.07
CA THR A 253 4.66 6.65 12.08
C THR A 253 5.32 7.33 13.26
N LEU A 254 4.66 8.36 13.78
CA LEU A 254 5.01 8.98 15.05
C LEU A 254 4.48 8.13 16.21
N ARG A 255 5.22 8.12 17.31
CA ARG A 255 4.84 7.53 18.58
C ARG A 255 4.89 8.61 19.65
N ALA A 256 3.74 8.97 20.19
CA ALA A 256 3.62 9.84 21.34
C ALA A 256 3.38 9.00 22.61
N LEU A 257 3.86 9.46 23.73
CA LEU A 257 3.48 8.93 25.03
C LEU A 257 2.21 9.65 25.50
N SER A 258 1.16 8.89 25.81
CA SER A 258 -0.05 9.44 26.41
C SER A 258 0.24 9.84 27.86
N ASP A 259 -0.16 11.05 28.24
CA ASP A 259 -0.11 11.49 29.65
C ASP A 259 -1.36 11.06 30.44
N GLU A 260 -2.38 10.49 29.77
CA GLU A 260 -3.71 10.25 30.36
C GLU A 260 -3.72 9.19 31.47
N ASP A 261 -2.80 8.22 31.43
CA ASP A 261 -2.76 7.12 32.42
C ASP A 261 -1.68 7.27 33.51
N GLY A 262 -0.91 8.36 33.47
CA GLY A 262 0.17 8.62 34.42
C GLY A 262 1.33 7.62 34.40
N SER A 263 1.29 6.63 33.49
CA SER A 263 2.30 5.55 33.38
C SER A 263 3.59 6.03 32.72
N SER A 264 3.54 7.17 32.04
CA SER A 264 4.65 7.71 31.24
C SER A 264 5.69 8.50 32.05
N LYS A 265 5.56 8.56 33.40
CA LYS A 265 6.39 9.45 34.22
C LYS A 265 7.90 9.24 34.11
N ASN A 266 8.35 8.07 33.69
CA ASN A 266 9.78 7.70 33.67
C ASN A 266 10.17 6.85 32.46
N VAL A 267 9.71 7.19 31.25
CA VAL A 267 10.15 6.48 30.03
C VAL A 267 11.41 7.14 29.48
N PHE A 268 12.45 6.31 29.27
CA PHE A 268 13.72 6.75 28.74
C PHE A 268 14.10 5.90 27.53
N ILE A 269 14.84 6.48 26.59
CA ILE A 269 15.60 5.75 25.58
C ILE A 269 17.06 5.77 26.03
N THR A 270 17.64 4.59 26.19
CA THR A 270 19.05 4.46 26.57
C THR A 270 19.89 4.15 25.34
N ASP A 271 20.90 4.96 25.08
CA ASP A 271 21.90 4.67 24.06
C ASP A 271 22.77 3.50 24.53
N PRO A 272 22.75 2.37 23.80
CA PRO A 272 23.50 1.17 24.22
C PRO A 272 25.02 1.34 24.15
N LYS A 273 25.52 2.34 23.43
CA LYS A 273 26.98 2.57 23.31
C LYS A 273 27.50 3.42 24.46
N SER A 274 26.82 4.49 24.80
CA SER A 274 27.26 5.43 25.83
C SER A 274 26.64 5.16 27.21
N GLY A 275 25.59 4.32 27.29
CA GLY A 275 24.80 4.09 28.50
C GLY A 275 23.97 5.30 28.95
N ARG A 276 23.96 6.40 28.17
CA ARG A 276 23.16 7.59 28.50
C ARG A 276 21.69 7.35 28.26
N SER A 277 20.88 7.72 29.22
CA SER A 277 19.41 7.66 29.14
C SER A 277 18.84 9.05 28.87
N TYR A 278 17.95 9.12 27.88
CA TYR A 278 17.28 10.35 27.47
C TYR A 278 15.80 10.24 27.79
N PRO A 279 15.22 11.18 28.58
CA PRO A 279 13.80 11.17 28.83
C PRO A 279 13.04 11.51 27.55
N ILE A 280 12.00 10.74 27.23
CA ILE A 280 11.19 10.95 26.01
C ILE A 280 9.79 11.50 26.31
N ARG A 281 9.51 11.83 27.57
CA ARG A 281 8.27 12.48 27.95
C ARG A 281 8.16 13.86 27.30
N GLY A 282 7.00 14.13 26.67
CA GLY A 282 6.75 15.40 25.97
C GLY A 282 7.40 15.47 24.58
N PHE A 283 7.95 14.35 24.09
CA PHE A 283 8.49 14.24 22.74
C PHE A 283 7.74 13.17 21.97
N ASP A 284 7.58 13.42 20.68
CA ASP A 284 7.18 12.41 19.72
C ASP A 284 8.40 11.64 19.22
N ALA A 285 8.37 10.32 19.32
CA ALA A 285 9.41 9.46 18.77
C ALA A 285 9.05 9.11 17.31
N TRP A 286 9.93 9.45 16.38
CA TRP A 286 9.77 9.12 14.98
C TRP A 286 10.85 8.15 14.50
N PRO A 287 10.56 6.82 14.44
CA PRO A 287 11.48 5.85 13.86
C PRO A 287 11.46 6.00 12.33
N ILE A 288 12.38 6.80 11.79
CA ILE A 288 12.47 7.10 10.36
C ILE A 288 12.97 5.84 9.63
N ALA A 289 12.05 5.05 9.06
CA ALA A 289 12.35 3.80 8.37
C ALA A 289 13.40 4.01 7.27
N HIS A 290 13.31 5.09 6.49
CA HIS A 290 14.26 5.44 5.43
C HIS A 290 15.71 5.49 5.95
N MET A 291 15.95 6.13 7.10
CA MET A 291 17.30 6.22 7.70
C MET A 291 17.75 4.89 8.29
N ILE A 292 16.85 4.18 8.97
CA ILE A 292 17.16 2.88 9.58
C ILE A 292 17.54 1.86 8.51
N HIS A 293 16.79 1.84 7.41
CA HIS A 293 17.01 0.92 6.28
C HIS A 293 18.31 1.20 5.51
N ARG A 294 18.91 2.38 5.70
CA ARG A 294 20.21 2.75 5.11
C ARG A 294 21.37 2.68 6.09
N ASN A 295 21.13 2.17 7.28
CA ASN A 295 22.20 1.95 8.25
C ASN A 295 23.03 0.74 7.84
N GLU A 296 24.29 0.97 7.49
CA GLU A 296 25.23 -0.03 7.00
C GLU A 296 25.50 -1.17 8.00
N ALA A 297 25.35 -0.89 9.30
CA ALA A 297 25.49 -1.94 10.33
C ALA A 297 24.43 -3.04 10.21
N TYR A 298 23.28 -2.76 9.65
CA TYR A 298 22.19 -3.73 9.41
C TYR A 298 22.07 -4.15 7.96
N PHE A 299 22.33 -3.23 7.03
CA PHE A 299 22.19 -3.40 5.59
C PHE A 299 23.50 -3.02 4.89
N PRO A 300 24.49 -3.93 4.81
CA PRO A 300 25.71 -3.66 4.05
C PRO A 300 25.36 -3.22 2.61
N GLU A 301 26.14 -2.32 2.04
CA GLU A 301 25.85 -1.66 0.75
C GLU A 301 24.40 -1.09 0.70
N PRO A 302 24.05 -0.19 1.64
CA PRO A 302 22.66 0.14 1.95
C PRO A 302 21.92 0.85 0.81
N VAL A 303 22.65 1.42 -0.14
CA VAL A 303 22.08 2.16 -1.28
C VAL A 303 21.85 1.29 -2.51
N LYS A 304 22.46 0.10 -2.56
CA LYS A 304 22.27 -0.81 -3.68
C LYS A 304 21.00 -1.63 -3.53
N PHE A 305 20.39 -1.95 -4.66
CA PHE A 305 19.25 -2.84 -4.76
C PHE A 305 19.73 -4.29 -4.85
N ILE A 306 19.65 -5.03 -3.76
CA ILE A 306 20.15 -6.40 -3.63
C ILE A 306 19.06 -7.27 -2.98
N PRO A 307 18.12 -7.83 -3.75
CA PRO A 307 17.05 -8.68 -3.23
C PRO A 307 17.55 -9.89 -2.45
N GLU A 308 18.71 -10.44 -2.83
CA GLU A 308 19.33 -11.62 -2.22
C GLU A 308 19.60 -11.43 -0.73
N ARG A 309 19.69 -10.18 -0.25
CA ARG A 309 19.82 -9.92 1.20
C ARG A 309 18.65 -10.45 2.03
N PHE A 310 17.51 -10.74 1.41
CA PHE A 310 16.34 -11.32 2.07
C PHE A 310 16.19 -12.84 1.86
N LEU A 311 17.12 -13.47 1.16
CA LEU A 311 17.23 -14.92 0.98
C LEU A 311 18.37 -15.46 1.83
N GLN A 312 18.05 -16.07 2.97
CA GLN A 312 19.06 -16.49 3.95
C GLN A 312 20.11 -17.46 3.37
N SER A 313 19.72 -18.32 2.42
CA SER A 313 20.60 -19.29 1.76
C SER A 313 21.50 -18.68 0.68
N GLU A 314 21.19 -17.49 0.18
CA GLU A 314 21.85 -16.88 -0.99
C GLU A 314 22.36 -15.47 -0.73
N THR A 315 22.22 -14.98 0.50
CA THR A 315 22.63 -13.62 0.82
C THR A 315 24.13 -13.42 0.64
N PRO A 316 24.57 -12.35 -0.03
CA PRO A 316 25.99 -11.99 -0.11
C PRO A 316 26.55 -11.49 1.23
N PHE A 317 25.70 -11.36 2.24
CA PHE A 317 26.04 -10.82 3.57
C PHE A 317 25.62 -11.77 4.70
N PRO A 318 26.20 -12.99 4.79
CA PRO A 318 25.78 -14.00 5.78
C PRO A 318 25.93 -13.51 7.23
N ASP A 319 26.91 -12.66 7.48
CA ASP A 319 27.21 -12.10 8.81
C ASP A 319 26.45 -10.79 9.11
N ALA A 320 25.57 -10.36 8.20
CA ALA A 320 24.82 -9.13 8.40
C ALA A 320 23.92 -9.23 9.66
N LYS A 321 23.91 -8.17 10.45
CA LYS A 321 23.06 -8.08 11.65
C LYS A 321 21.57 -8.24 11.36
N LEU A 322 21.16 -8.09 10.11
CA LEU A 322 19.78 -8.32 9.67
C LEU A 322 19.22 -9.70 10.10
N PHE A 323 20.08 -10.73 10.13
CA PHE A 323 19.67 -12.09 10.51
C PHE A 323 19.70 -12.35 12.02
N THR A 324 20.24 -11.42 12.82
CA THR A 324 20.16 -11.51 14.28
C THR A 324 18.74 -11.14 14.76
N PRO A 325 18.33 -11.59 15.96
CA PRO A 325 17.04 -11.20 16.54
C PRO A 325 16.83 -9.68 16.59
N ALA A 326 17.87 -8.91 16.99
CA ALA A 326 17.80 -7.45 17.00
C ALA A 326 17.80 -6.85 15.58
N GLY A 327 18.48 -7.47 14.62
CA GLY A 327 18.58 -6.99 13.25
C GLY A 327 17.27 -7.16 12.46
N LYS A 328 16.49 -8.19 12.75
CA LYS A 328 15.17 -8.41 12.13
C LYS A 328 14.22 -7.22 12.35
N ASP A 329 14.40 -6.48 13.43
CA ASP A 329 13.59 -5.30 13.71
C ASP A 329 14.07 -4.04 12.98
N ALA A 330 15.25 -4.08 12.36
CA ALA A 330 15.74 -2.99 11.53
C ALA A 330 14.96 -2.90 10.20
N TRP A 331 14.47 -4.01 9.64
CA TRP A 331 13.56 -3.98 8.49
C TRP A 331 12.12 -3.75 8.97
N ARG A 332 11.67 -2.52 8.83
CA ARG A 332 10.41 -2.08 9.42
C ARG A 332 9.50 -1.21 8.52
N PRO A 333 9.31 -1.55 7.24
CA PRO A 333 8.41 -0.78 6.38
C PRO A 333 6.94 -0.89 6.82
N PHE A 334 6.62 -1.92 7.61
CA PHE A 334 5.30 -2.16 8.23
C PHE A 334 5.29 -1.86 9.73
N GLU A 335 6.31 -1.19 10.24
CA GLU A 335 6.57 -1.00 11.66
C GLU A 335 6.71 -2.33 12.43
N LYS A 336 6.93 -2.23 13.74
CA LYS A 336 7.12 -3.38 14.64
C LYS A 336 6.35 -3.20 15.94
N GLY A 337 6.11 -4.31 16.63
CA GLY A 337 5.43 -4.32 17.93
C GLY A 337 3.91 -4.34 17.81
N PRO A 338 3.17 -4.06 18.91
CA PRO A 338 1.71 -4.23 18.98
C PRO A 338 0.91 -3.34 18.01
N ARG A 339 1.55 -2.30 17.45
CA ARG A 339 0.96 -1.36 16.49
C ARG A 339 1.57 -1.48 15.10
N ASN A 340 2.14 -2.65 14.74
CA ASN A 340 2.57 -2.93 13.38
C ASN A 340 1.39 -2.87 12.40
N CYS A 341 1.69 -2.81 11.11
CA CYS A 341 0.68 -2.72 10.06
C CYS A 341 -0.19 -3.99 10.02
N ILE A 342 -1.49 -3.81 10.22
CA ILE A 342 -2.48 -4.90 10.13
C ILE A 342 -2.65 -5.41 8.68
N GLY A 343 -2.37 -4.56 7.68
CA GLY A 343 -2.49 -4.87 6.25
C GLY A 343 -1.25 -5.51 5.63
N GLN A 344 -0.20 -5.84 6.40
CA GLN A 344 1.06 -6.34 5.86
C GLN A 344 0.88 -7.54 4.92
N GLU A 345 0.16 -8.57 5.38
CA GLU A 345 -0.06 -9.79 4.59
C GLU A 345 -0.88 -9.53 3.33
N LEU A 346 -1.87 -8.63 3.42
CA LEU A 346 -2.68 -8.21 2.29
C LEU A 346 -1.81 -7.52 1.24
N ALA A 347 -1.06 -6.50 1.63
CA ALA A 347 -0.19 -5.71 0.75
C ALA A 347 0.88 -6.58 0.06
N MET A 348 1.50 -7.50 0.80
CA MET A 348 2.48 -8.43 0.24
C MET A 348 1.86 -9.45 -0.71
N MET A 349 0.63 -9.90 -0.45
CA MET A 349 -0.09 -10.84 -1.31
C MET A 349 -0.54 -10.18 -2.61
N GLU A 350 -1.20 -9.03 -2.54
CA GLU A 350 -1.69 -8.32 -3.73
C GLU A 350 -0.55 -7.83 -4.63
N SER A 351 0.56 -7.37 -4.05
CA SER A 351 1.75 -6.99 -4.80
C SER A 351 2.37 -8.19 -5.53
N ARG A 352 2.50 -9.35 -4.88
CA ARG A 352 3.02 -10.56 -5.52
C ARG A 352 2.14 -11.04 -6.66
N ILE A 353 0.81 -11.07 -6.45
CA ILE A 353 -0.16 -11.50 -7.49
C ILE A 353 -0.05 -10.59 -8.70
N LEU A 354 -0.09 -9.27 -8.50
CA LEU A 354 -0.01 -8.31 -9.59
C LEU A 354 1.31 -8.41 -10.35
N LEU A 355 2.43 -8.36 -9.62
CA LEU A 355 3.76 -8.34 -10.22
C LEU A 355 4.09 -9.63 -10.95
N ALA A 356 3.62 -10.80 -10.46
CA ALA A 356 3.77 -12.07 -11.17
C ALA A 356 3.14 -12.03 -12.57
N CYS A 357 1.97 -11.40 -12.71
CA CYS A 357 1.30 -11.25 -14.01
C CYS A 357 1.95 -10.16 -14.87
N VAL A 358 2.26 -9.00 -14.28
CA VAL A 358 2.75 -7.82 -15.02
C VAL A 358 4.16 -8.05 -15.57
N VAL A 359 5.05 -8.68 -14.80
CA VAL A 359 6.43 -8.97 -15.21
C VAL A 359 6.49 -9.84 -16.46
N LYS A 360 5.52 -10.73 -16.67
CA LYS A 360 5.45 -11.57 -17.87
C LYS A 360 4.90 -10.84 -19.10
N GLU A 361 4.26 -9.70 -18.92
CA GLU A 361 3.51 -9.03 -19.98
C GLU A 361 4.18 -7.77 -20.52
N VAL A 362 4.70 -6.92 -19.64
CA VAL A 362 5.19 -5.59 -20.04
C VAL A 362 6.50 -5.21 -19.36
N ASP A 363 7.29 -4.41 -20.08
CA ASP A 363 8.44 -3.66 -19.56
C ASP A 363 8.01 -2.21 -19.32
N PHE A 364 8.32 -1.69 -18.14
CA PHE A 364 8.09 -0.29 -17.78
C PHE A 364 9.39 0.50 -17.84
N THR A 365 9.37 1.65 -18.52
CA THR A 365 10.49 2.61 -18.53
C THR A 365 10.02 3.94 -17.98
N ALA A 366 10.63 4.39 -16.88
CA ALA A 366 10.35 5.71 -16.33
C ALA A 366 10.91 6.81 -17.24
N GLU A 367 10.17 7.92 -17.36
CA GLU A 367 10.56 9.06 -18.21
C GLU A 367 10.28 10.38 -17.46
N TYR A 368 11.35 11.08 -17.09
CA TYR A 368 11.28 12.36 -16.38
C TYR A 368 11.89 13.47 -17.26
N ASP A 369 11.22 14.62 -17.36
CA ASP A 369 11.64 15.76 -18.17
C ASP A 369 12.01 15.36 -19.62
N GLY A 370 11.23 14.42 -20.21
CA GLY A 370 11.45 13.91 -21.58
C GLY A 370 12.66 12.98 -21.72
N LYS A 371 13.30 12.58 -20.61
CA LYS A 371 14.43 11.66 -20.60
C LYS A 371 14.03 10.31 -19.98
N LYS A 372 14.37 9.24 -20.65
CA LYS A 372 14.26 7.89 -20.10
C LYS A 372 15.28 7.69 -19.00
N ILE A 373 14.87 7.00 -17.96
CA ILE A 373 15.74 6.64 -16.83
C ILE A 373 16.14 5.18 -17.02
N ASP A 374 17.29 4.97 -17.63
CA ASP A 374 17.79 3.63 -18.00
C ASP A 374 18.87 3.10 -17.04
N SER A 375 19.32 3.91 -16.09
CA SER A 375 20.36 3.51 -15.14
C SER A 375 20.12 4.14 -13.76
N TRP A 376 20.57 3.44 -12.75
CA TRP A 376 20.66 3.96 -11.40
C TRP A 376 22.04 4.60 -11.22
N THR A 377 22.05 5.88 -10.90
CA THR A 377 23.26 6.59 -10.49
C THR A 377 23.34 6.53 -8.96
N PRO A 378 24.37 5.92 -8.37
CA PRO A 378 24.54 5.88 -6.92
C PRO A 378 24.65 7.27 -6.30
N ILE A 379 24.39 7.36 -5.01
CA ILE A 379 24.23 8.54 -4.12
C ILE A 379 25.40 9.55 -4.11
N GLU A 380 26.51 9.27 -4.75
CA GLU A 380 27.68 10.19 -4.79
C GLU A 380 27.40 11.47 -5.61
N THR A 381 26.27 11.54 -6.29
CA THR A 381 25.85 12.74 -7.01
C THR A 381 25.10 13.69 -6.08
N VAL A 382 25.58 14.91 -5.97
CA VAL A 382 24.90 16.03 -5.32
C VAL A 382 23.47 16.14 -5.90
N ASP A 383 22.48 16.39 -5.03
CA ASP A 383 21.11 16.69 -5.46
C ASP A 383 21.13 17.70 -6.62
N GLU A 384 20.64 17.32 -7.79
CA GLU A 384 20.50 18.24 -8.91
C GLU A 384 19.23 19.07 -8.77
N TYR A 385 19.37 20.38 -8.95
CA TYR A 385 18.26 21.31 -8.99
C TYR A 385 17.94 21.70 -10.43
N ALA A 386 16.67 21.90 -10.74
CA ALA A 386 16.20 22.20 -12.09
C ALA A 386 16.92 23.39 -12.72
N ASP A 387 17.22 24.43 -11.91
CA ASP A 387 17.83 25.69 -12.33
C ASP A 387 19.27 25.81 -11.85
N GLY A 388 19.88 24.73 -11.33
CA GLY A 388 21.22 24.76 -10.74
C GLY A 388 21.31 25.58 -9.43
N ILE A 389 20.18 26.05 -8.90
CA ILE A 389 20.12 26.89 -7.69
C ILE A 389 19.64 26.05 -6.52
N PRO A 390 20.40 25.92 -5.41
CA PRO A 390 19.96 25.20 -4.22
C PRO A 390 18.63 25.76 -3.68
N GLY A 391 17.68 24.84 -3.37
CA GLY A 391 16.36 25.21 -2.85
C GLY A 391 15.26 25.37 -3.90
N THR A 392 15.57 25.30 -5.19
CA THR A 392 14.58 25.26 -6.27
C THR A 392 14.05 23.84 -6.49
N LYS A 393 13.26 23.59 -7.56
CA LYS A 393 12.73 22.29 -7.87
C LYS A 393 13.86 21.26 -8.07
N ARG A 394 13.92 20.24 -7.26
CA ARG A 394 14.89 19.15 -7.36
C ARG A 394 14.57 18.26 -8.56
N ARG A 395 15.60 17.88 -9.31
CA ARG A 395 15.50 16.88 -10.38
C ARG A 395 15.71 15.47 -9.84
N THR A 396 16.66 15.30 -8.92
CA THR A 396 16.98 14.01 -8.30
C THR A 396 17.16 14.17 -6.79
N ILE A 397 16.87 13.11 -6.06
CA ILE A 397 17.23 12.96 -4.64
C ILE A 397 17.87 11.57 -4.50
N GLU A 398 19.04 11.49 -3.88
CA GLU A 398 19.82 10.26 -3.75
C GLU A 398 20.06 9.57 -5.11
N GLY A 399 20.25 10.35 -6.17
CA GLY A 399 20.43 9.86 -7.54
C GLY A 399 19.15 9.40 -8.24
N HIS A 400 17.97 9.46 -7.58
CA HIS A 400 16.71 9.04 -8.16
C HIS A 400 15.88 10.22 -8.67
N ALA A 401 15.50 10.20 -9.95
CA ALA A 401 14.47 11.10 -10.50
C ALA A 401 13.09 10.76 -9.93
N ALA A 402 12.85 9.47 -9.66
CA ALA A 402 11.66 8.95 -9.01
C ALA A 402 11.75 9.03 -7.47
N TYR A 403 12.26 10.12 -6.91
CA TYR A 403 12.36 10.27 -5.46
C TYR A 403 10.98 10.30 -4.78
N GLN A 404 10.97 10.05 -3.48
CA GLN A 404 9.74 10.05 -2.70
C GLN A 404 9.28 11.48 -2.36
N VAL A 405 8.01 11.76 -2.56
CA VAL A 405 7.33 12.99 -2.12
C VAL A 405 6.20 12.62 -1.17
N LEU A 406 6.02 13.39 -0.11
CA LEU A 406 4.94 13.15 0.84
C LEU A 406 3.63 13.72 0.28
N SER A 407 2.71 12.83 -0.08
CA SER A 407 1.36 13.17 -0.54
C SER A 407 0.39 12.08 -0.06
N GLY A 408 0.07 12.10 1.23
CA GLY A 408 -0.59 11.00 1.92
C GLY A 408 0.43 9.97 2.39
N ALA A 409 0.89 9.09 1.52
CA ALA A 409 2.08 8.27 1.71
C ALA A 409 3.32 8.93 1.04
N ALA A 410 4.48 8.29 1.14
CA ALA A 410 5.67 8.68 0.42
C ALA A 410 5.63 8.07 -1.00
N ASN A 411 5.03 8.82 -1.91
CA ASN A 411 4.77 8.42 -3.29
C ASN A 411 5.88 8.86 -4.24
N PRO A 412 6.03 8.24 -5.43
CA PRO A 412 7.04 8.66 -6.38
C PRO A 412 6.74 10.04 -6.97
N ALA A 413 7.77 10.87 -7.11
CA ALA A 413 7.69 12.19 -7.72
C ALA A 413 6.98 12.12 -9.08
N GLY A 414 6.08 13.08 -9.34
CA GLY A 414 5.30 13.11 -10.59
C GLY A 414 4.36 11.90 -10.79
N ALA A 415 4.12 11.10 -9.76
CA ALA A 415 3.38 9.83 -9.83
C ALA A 415 4.01 8.82 -10.82
N MET A 416 5.33 8.81 -10.91
CA MET A 416 6.15 7.94 -11.75
C MET A 416 5.72 7.94 -13.23
N PRO A 417 5.99 9.03 -13.96
CA PRO A 417 5.71 9.08 -15.39
C PRO A 417 6.58 8.09 -16.15
N GLY A 418 6.01 7.44 -17.17
CA GLY A 418 6.75 6.47 -17.97
C GLY A 418 5.94 5.88 -19.10
N ARG A 419 6.52 4.92 -19.78
CA ARG A 419 5.92 4.18 -20.91
C ARG A 419 6.00 2.69 -20.67
N LEU A 420 5.07 1.98 -21.27
CA LEU A 420 5.07 0.52 -21.32
C LEU A 420 5.42 0.02 -22.72
N ARG A 421 6.04 -1.13 -22.77
CA ARG A 421 6.27 -1.89 -23.99
C ARG A 421 5.82 -3.32 -23.74
N LEU A 422 5.08 -3.91 -24.68
CA LEU A 422 4.79 -5.34 -24.65
C LEU A 422 6.08 -6.12 -24.73
N ARG A 423 6.19 -7.18 -23.98
CA ARG A 423 7.28 -8.14 -24.17
C ARG A 423 7.02 -8.93 -25.41
N SER A 424 8.00 -8.96 -26.30
CA SER A 424 8.08 -10.01 -27.29
C SER A 424 8.41 -11.30 -26.56
N THR A 425 7.64 -12.36 -26.78
CA THR A 425 7.97 -13.73 -26.36
C THR A 425 9.42 -14.02 -26.75
N ILE A 426 10.29 -14.27 -25.76
CA ILE A 426 11.71 -14.57 -25.96
C ILE A 426 11.82 -15.98 -26.51
#